data_7edf4d58d62bbdb3ccf8ae332b480c80
#
_entry.id   7edf4d58d62bbdb3ccf8ae332b480c80
#
_cell.length_a   1.000
_cell.length_b   1.000
_cell.length_c   1.000
_cell.angle_alpha   90.00
_cell.angle_beta   90.00
_cell.angle_gamma   90.00
#
_symmetry.space_group_name_H-M   'P 1'
#
loop_
_entity.id
_entity.type
_entity.pdbx_description
1 polymer ?
#
loop_
_entity_poly.entity_id
_entity_poly.type
_entity_poly.pdbx_seq_one_letter_code
_entity_poly.pdbx_strand_id
1 'polypeptide(L)'
;MAGRFHFYEGYSAHEVIFPIRVMNWLGVDTLLLSNAAGAVNTSYAVGDLMIIKDHISLFTANPLIGKNFDELGPRFPDMSEPYKKSLIQKAKTIAAKNDIQLMEGVYVSVSGPTFETAAEYNFIRLLGADAVGMSTVQECIVANHMGLPVFAMSVITDIGIREDETRITHEEVLQAAKEAEPRFASIFKEMVAAI
;
A
#
# COMPACT_ATOMS: atom_id res chain seq x y z
N MET A 1 3.71 -0.19 -14.61
CA MET A 1 3.59 1.29 -14.62
C MET A 1 4.59 1.83 -13.61
N ALA A 2 5.37 2.83 -13.97
CA ALA A 2 6.33 3.48 -13.07
C ALA A 2 5.66 4.71 -12.42
N GLY A 3 5.29 4.61 -11.13
CA GLY A 3 4.55 5.64 -10.41
C GLY A 3 3.04 5.46 -10.44
N ARG A 4 2.32 6.43 -9.86
CA ARG A 4 0.85 6.50 -9.76
C ARG A 4 0.38 7.95 -9.77
N PHE A 5 -0.92 8.15 -9.93
CA PHE A 5 -1.58 9.42 -9.60
C PHE A 5 -1.91 9.45 -8.11
N HIS A 6 -1.58 10.53 -7.41
CA HIS A 6 -1.90 10.66 -6.00
C HIS A 6 -3.07 11.60 -5.78
N PHE A 7 -3.90 11.27 -4.79
CA PHE A 7 -5.03 12.09 -4.42
C PHE A 7 -4.63 13.52 -4.00
N TYR A 8 -3.49 13.65 -3.29
CA TYR A 8 -2.98 14.94 -2.84
C TYR A 8 -2.46 15.86 -3.97
N GLU A 9 -2.28 15.35 -5.18
CA GLU A 9 -1.94 16.16 -6.36
C GLU A 9 -3.17 16.85 -6.96
N GLY A 10 -4.38 16.64 -6.39
CA GLY A 10 -5.64 17.22 -6.82
C GLY A 10 -6.47 16.33 -7.74
N TYR A 11 -6.02 15.11 -8.03
CA TYR A 11 -6.82 14.14 -8.78
C TYR A 11 -8.00 13.64 -7.93
N SER A 12 -9.15 13.48 -8.55
CA SER A 12 -10.30 12.83 -7.93
C SER A 12 -10.02 11.35 -7.67
N ALA A 13 -10.79 10.72 -6.77
CA ALA A 13 -10.68 9.30 -6.50
C ALA A 13 -10.84 8.45 -7.79
N HIS A 14 -11.68 8.90 -8.75
CA HIS A 14 -11.87 8.23 -10.03
C HIS A 14 -10.65 8.32 -10.94
N GLU A 15 -9.95 9.46 -10.96
CA GLU A 15 -8.73 9.63 -11.75
C GLU A 15 -7.58 8.81 -11.16
N VAL A 16 -7.45 8.77 -9.83
CA VAL A 16 -6.42 7.96 -9.13
C VAL A 16 -6.50 6.49 -9.54
N ILE A 17 -7.73 5.92 -9.63
CA ILE A 17 -7.92 4.49 -9.92
C ILE A 17 -8.05 4.18 -11.42
N PHE A 18 -8.13 5.19 -12.27
CA PHE A 18 -8.33 4.99 -13.71
C PHE A 18 -7.26 4.07 -14.34
N PRO A 19 -5.94 4.21 -14.01
CA PRO A 19 -4.92 3.29 -14.53
C PRO A 19 -5.18 1.82 -14.19
N ILE A 20 -5.73 1.52 -13.02
CA ILE A 20 -6.02 0.14 -12.59
C ILE A 20 -7.15 -0.44 -13.44
N ARG A 21 -8.18 0.36 -13.74
CA ARG A 21 -9.25 -0.07 -14.65
C ARG A 21 -8.73 -0.33 -16.07
N VAL A 22 -7.85 0.55 -16.57
CA VAL A 22 -7.21 0.37 -17.88
C VAL A 22 -6.36 -0.90 -17.93
N MET A 23 -5.55 -1.16 -16.89
CA MET A 23 -4.74 -2.38 -16.81
C MET A 23 -5.61 -3.65 -16.85
N ASN A 24 -6.71 -3.67 -16.07
CA ASN A 24 -7.64 -4.79 -16.09
C ASN A 24 -8.27 -4.96 -17.48
N TRP A 25 -8.69 -3.88 -18.11
CA TRP A 25 -9.26 -3.91 -19.47
C TRP A 25 -8.26 -4.40 -20.53
N LEU A 26 -6.96 -4.14 -20.34
CA LEU A 26 -5.87 -4.65 -21.18
C LEU A 26 -5.51 -6.12 -20.89
N GLY A 27 -6.19 -6.78 -19.95
CA GLY A 27 -6.01 -8.20 -19.66
C GLY A 27 -4.98 -8.50 -18.56
N VAL A 28 -4.61 -7.51 -17.74
CA VAL A 28 -3.83 -7.79 -16.52
C VAL A 28 -4.71 -8.60 -15.57
N ASP A 29 -4.18 -9.71 -15.07
CA ASP A 29 -4.89 -10.67 -14.23
C ASP A 29 -4.44 -10.66 -12.76
N THR A 30 -3.37 -9.95 -12.43
CA THR A 30 -2.84 -9.82 -11.07
C THR A 30 -2.23 -8.44 -10.87
N LEU A 31 -2.55 -7.77 -9.76
CA LEU A 31 -2.05 -6.44 -9.43
C LEU A 31 -1.02 -6.50 -8.29
N LEU A 32 0.19 -6.05 -8.57
CA LEU A 32 1.24 -5.88 -7.56
C LEU A 32 1.43 -4.38 -7.29
N LEU A 33 1.18 -3.96 -6.05
CA LEU A 33 1.28 -2.57 -5.61
C LEU A 33 2.50 -2.37 -4.70
N SER A 34 3.11 -1.21 -4.80
CA SER A 34 4.22 -0.79 -3.96
C SER A 34 4.03 0.64 -3.49
N ASN A 35 4.52 0.95 -2.29
CA ASN A 35 4.53 2.30 -1.73
C ASN A 35 5.67 2.52 -0.74
N ALA A 36 5.87 3.77 -0.36
CA ALA A 36 6.58 4.19 0.83
C ALA A 36 5.56 4.46 1.94
N ALA A 37 5.90 4.17 3.19
CA ALA A 37 5.00 4.34 4.33
C ALA A 37 5.77 4.67 5.62
N GLY A 38 5.20 5.51 6.47
CA GLY A 38 5.67 5.74 7.82
C GLY A 38 5.18 4.65 8.77
N ALA A 39 6.05 4.13 9.63
CA ALA A 39 5.64 3.15 10.63
C ALA A 39 5.00 3.80 11.85
N VAL A 40 3.88 3.25 12.31
CA VAL A 40 3.28 3.51 13.62
C VAL A 40 3.49 2.34 14.58
N ASN A 41 3.91 1.20 14.07
CA ASN A 41 4.37 0.06 14.87
C ASN A 41 5.82 0.31 15.30
N THR A 42 6.05 0.42 16.60
CA THR A 42 7.36 0.74 17.18
C THR A 42 8.38 -0.40 17.11
N SER A 43 7.99 -1.58 16.65
CA SER A 43 8.92 -2.69 16.39
C SER A 43 9.54 -2.66 15.00
N TYR A 44 9.07 -1.76 14.12
CA TYR A 44 9.60 -1.61 12.76
C TYR A 44 10.77 -0.63 12.74
N ALA A 45 11.64 -0.81 11.76
CA ALA A 45 12.77 0.06 11.50
C ALA A 45 12.70 0.67 10.10
N VAL A 46 13.37 1.80 9.91
CA VAL A 46 13.55 2.39 8.57
C VAL A 46 14.27 1.40 7.67
N GLY A 47 13.76 1.21 6.47
CA GLY A 47 14.25 0.23 5.50
C GLY A 47 13.59 -1.15 5.59
N ASP A 48 12.72 -1.41 6.58
CA ASP A 48 11.94 -2.64 6.62
C ASP A 48 10.99 -2.75 5.43
N LEU A 49 10.80 -3.98 4.97
CA LEU A 49 9.81 -4.33 3.94
C LEU A 49 8.60 -4.94 4.61
N MET A 50 7.45 -4.28 4.48
CA MET A 50 6.18 -4.71 5.10
C MET A 50 5.18 -5.18 4.04
N ILE A 51 4.79 -6.45 4.09
CA ILE A 51 3.62 -6.95 3.36
C ILE A 51 2.36 -6.30 3.95
N ILE A 52 1.55 -5.70 3.10
CA ILE A 52 0.22 -5.21 3.49
C ILE A 52 -0.73 -6.40 3.49
N LYS A 53 -1.16 -6.84 4.68
CA LYS A 53 -2.12 -7.95 4.83
C LYS A 53 -3.57 -7.48 4.90
N ASP A 54 -3.78 -6.21 5.30
CA ASP A 54 -5.09 -5.57 5.42
C ASP A 54 -4.93 -4.05 5.45
N HIS A 55 -6.04 -3.31 5.36
CA HIS A 55 -5.99 -1.85 5.41
C HIS A 55 -7.17 -1.22 6.15
N ILE A 56 -6.98 0.02 6.58
CA ILE A 56 -8.03 0.89 7.12
C ILE A 56 -8.23 2.05 6.14
N SER A 57 -9.46 2.23 5.64
CA SER A 57 -9.86 3.19 4.60
C SER A 57 -10.90 4.20 5.11
N LEU A 58 -10.65 4.83 6.28
CA LEU A 58 -11.59 5.77 6.87
C LEU A 58 -11.34 7.23 6.49
N PHE A 59 -10.15 7.54 5.97
CA PHE A 59 -9.67 8.93 5.82
C PHE A 59 -9.58 9.39 4.37
N THR A 60 -9.86 8.52 3.40
CA THR A 60 -9.83 8.84 1.97
C THR A 60 -11.18 8.55 1.32
N ALA A 61 -11.49 9.24 0.23
CA ALA A 61 -12.71 9.00 -0.52
C ALA A 61 -12.69 7.58 -1.13
N ASN A 62 -13.78 6.84 -0.91
CA ASN A 62 -13.95 5.53 -1.55
C ASN A 62 -14.21 5.72 -3.05
N PRO A 63 -13.42 5.12 -3.94
CA PRO A 63 -13.52 5.31 -5.39
C PRO A 63 -14.79 4.69 -6.02
N LEU A 64 -15.57 3.93 -5.23
CA LEU A 64 -16.83 3.31 -5.68
C LEU A 64 -18.08 4.14 -5.31
N ILE A 65 -17.90 5.33 -4.69
CA ILE A 65 -19.00 6.24 -4.43
C ILE A 65 -19.53 6.77 -5.75
N GLY A 66 -20.85 6.70 -5.94
CA GLY A 66 -21.52 7.12 -7.15
C GLY A 66 -22.29 5.98 -7.82
N LYS A 67 -22.60 6.13 -9.11
CA LYS A 67 -23.28 5.11 -9.90
C LYS A 67 -22.37 3.88 -10.08
N ASN A 68 -22.91 2.69 -9.84
CA ASN A 68 -22.19 1.47 -10.17
C ASN A 68 -22.23 1.19 -11.67
N PHE A 69 -21.17 0.58 -12.19
CA PHE A 69 -21.08 0.01 -13.53
C PHE A 69 -20.98 -1.51 -13.35
N ASP A 70 -22.13 -2.20 -13.50
CA ASP A 70 -22.28 -3.61 -13.17
C ASP A 70 -21.33 -4.50 -13.99
N GLU A 71 -20.95 -4.07 -15.18
CA GLU A 71 -19.95 -4.69 -16.04
C GLU A 71 -18.53 -4.67 -15.49
N LEU A 72 -18.27 -3.79 -14.52
CA LEU A 72 -16.96 -3.67 -13.85
C LEU A 72 -16.93 -4.36 -12.50
N GLY A 73 -18.09 -4.73 -11.94
CA GLY A 73 -18.18 -5.44 -10.68
C GLY A 73 -19.42 -5.12 -9.87
N PRO A 74 -19.65 -5.84 -8.75
CA PRO A 74 -20.84 -5.70 -7.94
C PRO A 74 -20.90 -4.35 -7.21
N ARG A 75 -22.12 -3.86 -6.93
CA ARG A 75 -22.33 -2.62 -6.15
C ARG A 75 -21.64 -2.64 -4.79
N PHE A 76 -21.60 -3.79 -4.14
CA PHE A 76 -21.03 -4.00 -2.81
C PHE A 76 -20.01 -5.16 -2.87
N PRO A 77 -18.75 -4.87 -3.25
CA PRO A 77 -17.71 -5.88 -3.29
C PRO A 77 -17.34 -6.37 -1.89
N ASP A 78 -17.04 -7.64 -1.77
CA ASP A 78 -16.48 -8.21 -0.56
C ASP A 78 -15.02 -7.80 -0.39
N MET A 79 -14.67 -7.33 0.80
CA MET A 79 -13.31 -6.90 1.17
C MET A 79 -12.74 -7.76 2.32
N SER A 80 -13.23 -9.01 2.51
CA SER A 80 -12.71 -9.91 3.56
C SER A 80 -11.30 -10.44 3.26
N GLU A 81 -10.86 -10.42 2.02
CA GLU A 81 -9.50 -10.77 1.58
C GLU A 81 -8.99 -9.71 0.57
N PRO A 82 -8.74 -8.46 0.99
CA PRO A 82 -8.39 -7.38 0.08
C PRO A 82 -7.02 -7.60 -0.57
N TYR A 83 -6.11 -8.28 0.12
CA TYR A 83 -4.81 -8.73 -0.38
C TYR A 83 -4.77 -10.25 -0.38
N LYS A 84 -4.44 -10.82 -1.54
CA LYS A 84 -4.57 -12.27 -1.78
C LYS A 84 -3.58 -13.07 -0.94
N LYS A 85 -4.09 -13.91 -0.02
CA LYS A 85 -3.26 -14.73 0.89
C LYS A 85 -2.28 -15.63 0.15
N SER A 86 -2.66 -16.18 -1.00
CA SER A 86 -1.77 -17.00 -1.83
C SER A 86 -0.58 -16.20 -2.37
N LEU A 87 -0.77 -14.93 -2.75
CA LEU A 87 0.31 -14.04 -3.18
C LEU A 87 1.19 -13.63 -2.02
N ILE A 88 0.60 -13.35 -0.84
CA ILE A 88 1.36 -13.09 0.40
C ILE A 88 2.26 -14.28 0.74
N GLN A 89 1.72 -15.50 0.71
CA GLN A 89 2.51 -16.70 0.99
C GLN A 89 3.63 -16.91 -0.04
N LYS A 90 3.36 -16.63 -1.31
CA LYS A 90 4.38 -16.68 -2.37
C LYS A 90 5.51 -15.68 -2.11
N ALA A 91 5.19 -14.43 -1.75
CA ALA A 91 6.19 -13.41 -1.40
C ALA A 91 7.05 -13.82 -0.21
N LYS A 92 6.45 -14.41 0.85
CA LYS A 92 7.19 -14.95 2.00
C LYS A 92 8.15 -16.07 1.62
N THR A 93 7.73 -16.97 0.74
CA THR A 93 8.58 -18.05 0.25
C THR A 93 9.78 -17.51 -0.53
N ILE A 94 9.55 -16.50 -1.39
CA ILE A 94 10.60 -15.82 -2.14
C ILE A 94 11.57 -15.11 -1.20
N ALA A 95 11.05 -14.37 -0.22
CA ALA A 95 11.87 -13.65 0.75
C ALA A 95 12.76 -14.59 1.58
N ALA A 96 12.20 -15.70 2.06
CA ALA A 96 12.96 -16.72 2.80
C ALA A 96 14.08 -17.34 1.96
N LYS A 97 13.84 -17.59 0.68
CA LYS A 97 14.84 -18.11 -0.26
C LYS A 97 16.01 -17.12 -0.48
N ASN A 98 15.73 -15.83 -0.39
CA ASN A 98 16.70 -14.75 -0.62
C ASN A 98 17.28 -14.17 0.69
N ASP A 99 16.98 -14.78 1.82
CA ASP A 99 17.39 -14.31 3.16
C ASP A 99 16.94 -12.86 3.44
N ILE A 100 15.74 -12.50 2.96
CA ILE A 100 15.13 -11.19 3.17
C ILE A 100 14.07 -11.30 4.26
N GLN A 101 14.23 -10.51 5.33
CA GLN A 101 13.22 -10.40 6.37
C GLN A 101 12.04 -9.55 5.88
N LEU A 102 10.82 -10.03 6.11
CA LEU A 102 9.59 -9.30 5.83
C LEU A 102 8.77 -9.10 7.11
N MET A 103 8.25 -7.91 7.26
CA MET A 103 7.18 -7.61 8.21
C MET A 103 5.81 -7.83 7.56
N GLU A 104 4.77 -7.96 8.37
CA GLU A 104 3.38 -7.99 7.91
C GLU A 104 2.55 -7.05 8.76
N GLY A 105 1.78 -6.20 8.11
CA GLY A 105 1.02 -5.19 8.84
C GLY A 105 -0.26 -4.74 8.18
N VAL A 106 -1.01 -3.95 8.94
CA VAL A 106 -2.20 -3.22 8.52
C VAL A 106 -1.77 -1.82 8.08
N TYR A 107 -2.19 -1.41 6.88
CA TYR A 107 -1.86 -0.12 6.31
C TYR A 107 -3.05 0.85 6.44
N VAL A 108 -2.82 2.07 6.90
CA VAL A 108 -3.81 3.16 6.86
C VAL A 108 -3.52 4.08 5.69
N SER A 109 -4.55 4.41 4.91
CA SER A 109 -4.46 5.46 3.91
C SER A 109 -5.03 6.77 4.42
N VAL A 110 -4.24 7.82 4.33
CA VAL A 110 -4.64 9.21 4.60
C VAL A 110 -4.57 10.06 3.33
N SER A 111 -5.14 11.25 3.36
CA SER A 111 -5.17 12.12 2.17
C SER A 111 -3.81 12.74 1.84
N GLY A 112 -2.99 13.05 2.84
CA GLY A 112 -1.84 13.95 2.67
C GLY A 112 -2.28 15.38 2.25
N PRO A 113 -1.36 16.22 1.72
CA PRO A 113 0.08 15.99 1.51
C PRO A 113 0.96 16.23 2.74
N THR A 114 0.39 16.61 3.88
CA THR A 114 1.15 16.80 5.12
C THR A 114 1.47 15.45 5.74
N PHE A 115 2.65 15.33 6.36
CA PHE A 115 2.90 14.24 7.30
C PHE A 115 2.00 14.42 8.53
N GLU A 116 1.76 13.31 9.20
CA GLU A 116 0.86 13.24 10.34
C GLU A 116 1.46 13.93 11.56
N THR A 117 0.60 14.52 12.38
CA THR A 117 0.95 15.00 13.71
C THR A 117 1.20 13.83 14.67
N ALA A 118 1.89 14.07 15.77
CA ALA A 118 2.10 13.05 16.81
C ALA A 118 0.77 12.48 17.37
N ALA A 119 -0.28 13.30 17.46
CA ALA A 119 -1.61 12.84 17.87
C ALA A 119 -2.26 11.92 16.82
N GLU A 120 -2.10 12.22 15.54
CA GLU A 120 -2.60 11.39 14.44
C GLU A 120 -1.85 10.06 14.37
N TYR A 121 -0.53 10.01 14.52
CA TYR A 121 0.23 8.76 14.60
C TYR A 121 -0.25 7.88 15.76
N ASN A 122 -0.44 8.46 16.96
CA ASN A 122 -0.96 7.72 18.11
C ASN A 122 -2.38 7.21 17.87
N PHE A 123 -3.24 8.01 17.25
CA PHE A 123 -4.61 7.63 16.90
C PHE A 123 -4.62 6.47 15.87
N ILE A 124 -3.82 6.57 14.83
CA ILE A 124 -3.68 5.53 13.78
C ILE A 124 -3.20 4.21 14.41
N ARG A 125 -2.23 4.27 15.32
CA ARG A 125 -1.77 3.10 16.07
C ARG A 125 -2.88 2.48 16.92
N LEU A 126 -3.68 3.29 17.61
CA LEU A 126 -4.82 2.84 18.43
C LEU A 126 -5.89 2.14 17.59
N LEU A 127 -6.06 2.50 16.33
CA LEU A 127 -6.93 1.81 15.38
C LEU A 127 -6.41 0.42 14.95
N GLY A 128 -5.19 0.06 15.32
CA GLY A 128 -4.59 -1.23 14.99
C GLY A 128 -3.80 -1.23 13.68
N ALA A 129 -3.40 -0.05 13.19
CA ALA A 129 -2.49 0.04 12.05
C ALA A 129 -1.03 -0.16 12.45
N ASP A 130 -0.23 -0.62 11.48
CA ASP A 130 1.23 -0.79 11.59
C ASP A 130 1.98 0.27 10.79
N ALA A 131 1.39 0.76 9.69
CA ALA A 131 1.97 1.78 8.84
C ALA A 131 0.91 2.71 8.25
N VAL A 132 1.32 3.92 7.87
CA VAL A 132 0.47 4.95 7.27
C VAL A 132 1.11 5.49 6.00
N GLY A 133 0.28 5.84 5.02
CA GLY A 133 0.73 6.51 3.80
C GLY A 133 -0.46 7.07 3.01
N MET A 134 -0.20 7.57 1.80
CA MET A 134 -1.12 8.42 1.06
C MET A 134 -1.58 7.80 -0.28
N SER A 135 -1.62 6.45 -0.39
CA SER A 135 -1.90 5.75 -1.65
C SER A 135 -2.46 4.34 -1.42
N THR A 136 -2.47 3.51 -2.49
CA THR A 136 -2.61 2.04 -2.46
C THR A 136 -4.02 1.53 -2.16
N VAL A 137 -4.71 2.06 -1.15
CA VAL A 137 -6.01 1.54 -0.70
C VAL A 137 -7.09 1.73 -1.76
N GLN A 138 -7.16 2.89 -2.41
CA GLN A 138 -8.13 3.15 -3.47
C GLN A 138 -7.90 2.23 -4.68
N GLU A 139 -6.64 1.97 -5.02
CA GLU A 139 -6.24 1.03 -6.08
C GLU A 139 -6.62 -0.40 -5.72
N CYS A 140 -6.39 -0.81 -4.47
CA CYS A 140 -6.79 -2.12 -3.96
C CYS A 140 -8.32 -2.29 -3.98
N ILE A 141 -9.09 -1.29 -3.55
CA ILE A 141 -10.56 -1.32 -3.55
C ILE A 141 -11.09 -1.55 -4.97
N VAL A 142 -10.59 -0.80 -5.96
CA VAL A 142 -11.09 -0.93 -7.33
C VAL A 142 -10.63 -2.22 -8.01
N ALA A 143 -9.46 -2.74 -7.66
CA ALA A 143 -8.99 -4.03 -8.13
C ALA A 143 -9.88 -5.17 -7.63
N ASN A 144 -10.20 -5.18 -6.32
CA ASN A 144 -11.13 -6.15 -5.73
C ASN A 144 -12.54 -6.02 -6.33
N HIS A 145 -13.02 -4.79 -6.59
CA HIS A 145 -14.30 -4.59 -7.28
C HIS A 145 -14.37 -5.31 -8.63
N MET A 146 -13.26 -5.35 -9.38
CA MET A 146 -13.15 -6.03 -10.67
C MET A 146 -12.74 -7.51 -10.56
N GLY A 147 -12.59 -8.06 -9.35
CA GLY A 147 -12.13 -9.43 -9.13
C GLY A 147 -10.64 -9.65 -9.40
N LEU A 148 -9.85 -8.58 -9.47
CA LEU A 148 -8.40 -8.65 -9.72
C LEU A 148 -7.65 -8.95 -8.42
N PRO A 149 -6.90 -10.07 -8.31
CA PRO A 149 -6.09 -10.39 -7.14
C PRO A 149 -5.03 -9.32 -6.88
N VAL A 150 -4.88 -8.90 -5.62
CA VAL A 150 -3.94 -7.85 -5.22
C VAL A 150 -2.88 -8.40 -4.27
N PHE A 151 -1.65 -8.00 -4.48
CA PHE A 151 -0.55 -8.03 -3.51
C PHE A 151 -0.01 -6.62 -3.33
N ALA A 152 0.31 -6.25 -2.10
CA ALA A 152 0.91 -4.95 -1.82
C ALA A 152 2.04 -5.06 -0.78
N MET A 153 3.09 -4.26 -0.97
CA MET A 153 4.21 -4.18 -0.05
C MET A 153 4.68 -2.73 0.10
N SER A 154 4.96 -2.34 1.34
CA SER A 154 5.52 -1.04 1.69
C SER A 154 7.02 -1.14 1.98
N VAL A 155 7.75 -0.09 1.65
CA VAL A 155 9.04 0.22 2.28
C VAL A 155 8.76 1.15 3.45
N ILE A 156 9.21 0.81 4.64
CA ILE A 156 9.15 1.69 5.80
C ILE A 156 10.23 2.76 5.65
N THR A 157 9.82 4.00 5.48
CA THR A 157 10.73 5.11 5.16
C THR A 157 11.02 6.02 6.33
N ASP A 158 10.15 5.99 7.33
CA ASP A 158 10.23 6.78 8.55
C ASP A 158 9.47 6.12 9.70
N ILE A 159 9.77 6.55 10.91
CA ILE A 159 9.08 6.14 12.12
C ILE A 159 8.26 7.33 12.63
N GLY A 160 6.93 7.20 12.60
CA GLY A 160 6.01 8.26 13.00
C GLY A 160 5.95 8.48 14.51
N ILE A 161 6.10 7.40 15.31
CA ILE A 161 6.09 7.49 16.79
C ILE A 161 7.54 7.48 17.26
N ARG A 162 8.04 8.65 17.64
CA ARG A 162 9.41 8.89 18.11
C ARG A 162 9.41 9.46 19.53
N GLU A 163 10.48 9.21 20.28
CA GLU A 163 10.72 9.84 21.60
C GLU A 163 11.30 11.26 21.45
N ASP A 164 11.96 11.53 20.33
CA ASP A 164 12.54 12.82 19.98
C ASP A 164 11.63 13.61 19.01
N GLU A 165 11.75 14.96 19.02
CA GLU A 165 11.02 15.85 18.11
C GLU A 165 11.67 15.97 16.72
N THR A 166 12.39 14.96 16.25
CA THR A 166 13.05 14.98 14.94
C THR A 166 11.99 15.07 13.83
N ARG A 167 12.16 16.02 12.92
CA ARG A 167 11.29 16.20 11.77
C ARG A 167 11.54 15.13 10.72
N ILE A 168 10.47 14.64 10.12
CA ILE A 168 10.53 13.77 8.94
C ILE A 168 10.72 14.69 7.74
N THR A 169 11.71 14.40 6.89
CA THR A 169 11.94 15.13 5.65
C THR A 169 11.70 14.25 4.44
N HIS A 170 11.29 14.85 3.33
CA HIS A 170 11.08 14.10 2.09
C HIS A 170 12.38 13.47 1.57
N GLU A 171 13.51 14.12 1.80
CA GLU A 171 14.84 13.63 1.43
C GLU A 171 15.19 12.33 2.16
N GLU A 172 14.90 12.25 3.47
CA GLU A 172 15.10 11.02 4.26
C GLU A 172 14.22 9.88 3.75
N VAL A 173 12.96 10.17 3.42
CA VAL A 173 12.03 9.20 2.83
C VAL A 173 12.57 8.64 1.51
N LEU A 174 13.07 9.51 0.61
CA LEU A 174 13.67 9.09 -0.66
C LEU A 174 14.93 8.26 -0.48
N GLN A 175 15.79 8.64 0.47
CA GLN A 175 17.03 7.90 0.76
C GLN A 175 16.72 6.49 1.30
N ALA A 176 15.81 6.37 2.27
CA ALA A 176 15.37 5.09 2.83
C ALA A 176 14.77 4.17 1.75
N ALA A 177 13.92 4.73 0.88
CA ALA A 177 13.33 3.98 -0.23
C ALA A 177 14.41 3.46 -1.20
N LYS A 178 15.40 4.30 -1.54
CA LYS A 178 16.53 3.93 -2.41
C LYS A 178 17.40 2.82 -1.82
N GLU A 179 17.67 2.86 -0.53
CA GLU A 179 18.47 1.82 0.16
C GLU A 179 17.74 0.48 0.24
N ALA A 180 16.41 0.50 0.35
CA ALA A 180 15.59 -0.70 0.37
C ALA A 180 15.33 -1.28 -1.04
N GLU A 181 15.48 -0.48 -2.11
CA GLU A 181 15.13 -0.82 -3.49
C GLU A 181 15.68 -2.16 -3.97
N PRO A 182 16.98 -2.54 -3.76
CA PRO A 182 17.50 -3.82 -4.27
C PRO A 182 16.76 -5.03 -3.71
N ARG A 183 16.47 -5.03 -2.39
CA ARG A 183 15.74 -6.11 -1.71
C ARG A 183 14.29 -6.14 -2.18
N PHE A 184 13.67 -4.98 -2.27
CA PHE A 184 12.30 -4.79 -2.73
C PHE A 184 12.14 -5.28 -4.19
N ALA A 185 13.00 -4.81 -5.09
CA ALA A 185 12.98 -5.18 -6.51
C ALA A 185 13.20 -6.67 -6.74
N SER A 186 14.07 -7.32 -5.94
CA SER A 186 14.29 -8.77 -6.00
C SER A 186 12.99 -9.55 -5.76
N ILE A 187 12.23 -9.19 -4.71
CA ILE A 187 10.95 -9.85 -4.40
C ILE A 187 9.95 -9.65 -5.54
N PHE A 188 9.75 -8.41 -6.00
CA PHE A 188 8.79 -8.12 -7.07
C PHE A 188 9.15 -8.82 -8.38
N LYS A 189 10.43 -8.86 -8.73
CA LYS A 189 10.91 -9.56 -9.93
C LYS A 189 10.61 -11.07 -9.88
N GLU A 190 10.89 -11.73 -8.74
CA GLU A 190 10.60 -13.15 -8.58
C GLU A 190 9.09 -13.41 -8.45
N MET A 191 8.31 -12.50 -7.85
CA MET A 191 6.85 -12.56 -7.84
C MET A 191 6.28 -12.57 -9.25
N VAL A 192 6.69 -11.63 -10.11
CA VAL A 192 6.25 -11.56 -11.52
C VAL A 192 6.62 -12.83 -12.29
N ALA A 193 7.79 -13.42 -12.03
CA ALA A 193 8.21 -14.65 -12.69
C ALA A 193 7.47 -15.92 -12.19
N ALA A 194 6.81 -15.83 -11.02
CA ALA A 194 6.13 -16.94 -10.36
C ALA A 194 4.60 -16.91 -10.48
N ILE A 195 4.03 -15.83 -11.01
CA ILE A 195 2.60 -15.66 -11.31
C ILE A 195 2.31 -16.06 -12.72
#